data_c007e01acc3e555a16d1a91f34562090
#
_entry.id   c007e01acc3e555a16d1a91f34562090
#
_cell.length_a   1.000
_cell.length_b   1.000
_cell.length_c   1.000
_cell.angle_alpha   90.00
_cell.angle_beta   90.00
_cell.angle_gamma   90.00
#
_symmetry.space_group_name_H-M   'P 1'
#
loop_
_entity.id
_entity.type
_entity.pdbx_description
1 polymer ?
#
loop_
_entity_poly.entity_id
_entity_poly.type
_entity_poly.pdbx_seq_one_letter_code
_entity_poly.pdbx_strand_id
1 'polypeptide(L)'
;FFIWRSPTEVYKPSPFTNMGREENNFHIDPFINYVNPENGTSHKIKGRFYHSADNIVKPSQGASITDILGNMGTNAQTIQNIAGGDYSSLYPALVGIGSGLINNNLEDAMNGVFTSLGNIFPNATTADYCDLISWVMDNGLPSDLMSSIQNGQVPSDLIPWLSNVMNPTRNNVQTKTDKNYNYYLDYQFNKKWDGGAQITTGMTYEHVRYNSSIMDQVYKSDNVAAFFQYDQRFWDRLSVSAGVRAEYYRVNNHHREAETKIFGAKVPFRPVFRAGLNYQLADYSFIRASAGQGYRNPSINEKYLRKDIGGVGIYPNLGIKPEKGYNAELGFKQGYKIGNFQGFVDVAGFYTEYRDMVEFQFGLFNNADYSMINSISDAIQMLTDGKGFGIGAQFHNVSKAQIYGMEISTNGVYDFNKNTKLFYNLGYVYTEPRDADYKERNEIEDLYTDALQMKEKSNTGKYLKYRPKHSFKATVDFQWKRINLGANFAWKSKILAVDYLMMDEREKQQQDLMDYVRTVLFGKSRGETLATYWKKHNTDYATVDLRFGVKATKEVAFQFMVNNLLNKEYSYRPMAVAAPRTFVVKMDITF
;
A
#
# COMPACT_ATOMS: atom_id res chain seq x y z
N PHE A 1 -6.66 6.29 -2.71
CA PHE A 1 -7.01 6.91 -3.99
C PHE A 1 -5.76 7.05 -4.82
N PHE A 2 -5.68 6.37 -5.95
CA PHE A 2 -4.58 6.54 -6.89
C PHE A 2 -5.09 7.45 -8.00
N ILE A 3 -4.84 8.75 -7.86
CA ILE A 3 -5.04 9.67 -8.95
C ILE A 3 -3.73 9.69 -9.71
N TRP A 4 -3.73 9.12 -10.91
CA TRP A 4 -2.65 9.33 -11.86
C TRP A 4 -2.77 10.75 -12.39
N ARG A 5 -1.83 11.62 -12.03
CA ARG A 5 -1.69 12.96 -12.60
C ARG A 5 -0.22 13.24 -12.84
N SER A 6 0.12 13.54 -14.07
CA SER A 6 1.37 14.22 -14.37
C SER A 6 1.19 15.71 -14.11
N PRO A 7 2.12 16.40 -13.50
CA PRO A 7 2.09 17.86 -13.36
C PRO A 7 2.05 18.60 -14.71
N THR A 8 2.49 17.95 -15.77
CA THR A 8 2.63 18.55 -17.11
C THR A 8 1.57 18.10 -18.09
N GLU A 9 0.73 17.11 -17.73
CA GLU A 9 -0.26 16.53 -18.64
C GLU A 9 -1.66 16.48 -18.00
N VAL A 10 -2.65 16.85 -18.81
CA VAL A 10 -4.04 16.69 -18.43
C VAL A 10 -4.49 15.30 -18.87
N TYR A 11 -4.57 14.38 -17.92
CA TYR A 11 -5.20 13.09 -18.16
C TYR A 11 -6.71 13.26 -18.31
N LYS A 12 -7.31 12.56 -19.28
CA LYS A 12 -8.74 12.32 -19.20
C LYS A 12 -9.00 11.64 -17.86
N PRO A 13 -9.91 12.17 -17.03
CA PRO A 13 -10.22 11.53 -15.77
C PRO A 13 -10.62 10.10 -16.07
N SER A 14 -9.93 9.15 -15.44
CA SER A 14 -10.40 7.79 -15.31
C SER A 14 -11.80 7.83 -14.71
N PRO A 15 -12.73 6.93 -15.07
CA PRO A 15 -14.03 6.83 -14.41
C PRO A 15 -13.95 6.75 -12.88
N PHE A 16 -12.76 6.53 -12.33
CA PHE A 16 -12.45 6.56 -10.90
C PHE A 16 -12.23 7.95 -10.29
N THR A 17 -12.13 9.01 -11.08
CA THR A 17 -11.73 10.34 -10.60
C THR A 17 -12.88 11.20 -10.08
N ASN A 18 -14.12 10.78 -10.25
CA ASN A 18 -15.29 11.52 -9.81
C ASN A 18 -15.79 11.14 -8.41
N MET A 19 -14.95 10.49 -7.60
CA MET A 19 -15.33 10.19 -6.22
C MET A 19 -15.02 11.38 -5.33
N GLY A 20 -16.05 12.06 -4.86
CA GLY A 20 -15.96 12.99 -3.74
C GLY A 20 -15.88 12.21 -2.42
N ARG A 21 -15.02 12.63 -1.52
CA ARG A 21 -14.97 12.14 -0.14
C ARG A 21 -15.09 13.32 0.79
N GLU A 22 -16.07 13.27 1.66
CA GLU A 22 -16.18 14.16 2.81
C GLU A 22 -15.75 13.38 4.06
N GLU A 23 -14.75 13.87 4.74
CA GLU A 23 -14.19 13.23 5.92
C GLU A 23 -14.33 14.15 7.12
N ASN A 24 -15.04 13.68 8.14
CA ASN A 24 -15.19 14.36 9.43
C ASN A 24 -14.47 13.56 10.50
N ASN A 25 -13.36 14.10 10.98
CA ASN A 25 -12.54 13.47 12.01
C ASN A 25 -12.65 14.23 13.32
N PHE A 26 -12.80 13.48 14.41
CA PHE A 26 -12.76 14.01 15.76
C PHE A 26 -11.88 13.12 16.64
N HIS A 27 -10.99 13.72 17.40
CA HIS A 27 -10.19 12.98 18.37
C HIS A 27 -9.95 13.79 19.66
N ILE A 28 -9.84 13.06 20.77
CA ILE A 28 -9.43 13.59 22.07
C ILE A 28 -8.33 12.67 22.59
N ASP A 29 -7.21 13.26 23.00
CA ASP A 29 -6.05 12.57 23.55
C ASP A 29 -5.77 13.04 24.99
N PRO A 30 -6.56 12.59 26.00
CA PRO A 30 -6.30 12.95 27.39
C PRO A 30 -5.05 12.26 27.92
N PHE A 31 -4.31 12.93 28.78
CA PHE A 31 -3.20 12.31 29.50
C PHE A 31 -3.09 12.82 30.92
N ILE A 32 -2.63 11.97 31.82
CA ILE A 32 -2.27 12.30 33.19
C ILE A 32 -0.83 11.82 33.40
N ASN A 33 0.00 12.67 33.94
CA ASN A 33 1.36 12.34 34.31
C ASN A 33 1.58 12.74 35.78
N TYR A 34 1.79 11.75 36.63
CA TYR A 34 2.14 11.95 38.03
C TYR A 34 3.59 11.55 38.23
N VAL A 35 4.37 12.43 38.81
CA VAL A 35 5.78 12.21 39.13
C VAL A 35 6.01 12.45 40.61
N ASN A 36 6.58 11.48 41.29
CA ASN A 36 7.04 11.61 42.65
C ASN A 36 8.60 11.62 42.66
N PRO A 37 9.23 12.80 42.81
CA PRO A 37 10.69 12.90 42.78
C PRO A 37 11.36 12.24 43.98
N GLU A 38 10.71 12.24 45.15
CA GLU A 38 11.29 11.73 46.40
C GLU A 38 11.57 10.22 46.34
N ASN A 39 10.69 9.49 45.71
CA ASN A 39 10.85 8.03 45.55
C ASN A 39 11.23 7.59 44.12
N GLY A 40 11.43 8.52 43.20
CA GLY A 40 11.83 8.26 41.83
C GLY A 40 10.78 7.50 41.00
N THR A 41 9.48 7.63 41.35
CA THR A 41 8.39 6.98 40.61
C THR A 41 7.64 7.94 39.70
N SER A 42 7.15 7.43 38.60
CA SER A 42 6.18 8.15 37.77
C SER A 42 5.11 7.23 37.21
N HIS A 43 3.92 7.77 37.08
CA HIS A 43 2.76 7.10 36.48
C HIS A 43 2.25 7.96 35.35
N LYS A 44 2.07 7.35 34.20
CA LYS A 44 1.53 8.00 33.01
C LYS A 44 0.34 7.23 32.49
N ILE A 45 -0.78 7.91 32.34
CA ILE A 45 -1.98 7.38 31.72
C ILE A 45 -2.24 8.23 30.49
N LYS A 46 -2.43 7.58 29.34
CA LYS A 46 -2.86 8.22 28.10
C LYS A 46 -4.11 7.52 27.59
N GLY A 47 -5.06 8.32 27.14
CA GLY A 47 -6.21 7.83 26.42
C GLY A 47 -6.23 8.40 25.02
N ARG A 48 -6.94 7.75 24.12
CA ARG A 48 -7.37 8.30 22.85
C ARG A 48 -8.77 7.85 22.56
N PHE A 49 -9.60 8.78 22.16
CA PHE A 49 -10.83 8.51 21.46
C PHE A 49 -10.72 9.16 20.09
N TYR A 50 -10.87 8.35 19.05
CA TYR A 50 -10.90 8.80 17.67
C TYR A 50 -12.18 8.33 17.01
N HIS A 51 -12.83 9.25 16.30
CA HIS A 51 -13.99 8.96 15.47
C HIS A 51 -13.76 9.56 14.09
N SER A 52 -14.00 8.75 13.06
CA SER A 52 -14.02 9.18 11.67
C SER A 52 -15.37 8.83 11.07
N ALA A 53 -15.97 9.80 10.38
CA ALA A 53 -17.16 9.60 9.57
C ALA A 53 -16.85 10.05 8.15
N ASP A 54 -16.82 9.10 7.22
CA ASP A 54 -16.50 9.32 5.83
C ASP A 54 -17.75 9.14 4.98
N ASN A 55 -18.15 10.18 4.29
CA ASN A 55 -19.16 10.14 3.24
C ASN A 55 -18.45 9.98 1.90
N ILE A 56 -18.52 8.78 1.34
CA ILE A 56 -18.04 8.56 -0.02
C ILE A 56 -19.21 8.90 -0.95
N VAL A 57 -19.12 10.03 -1.62
CA VAL A 57 -20.01 10.35 -2.74
C VAL A 57 -19.53 9.49 -3.90
N LYS A 58 -20.16 8.32 -4.09
CA LYS A 58 -19.94 7.56 -5.32
C LYS A 58 -20.41 8.41 -6.48
N PRO A 59 -19.64 8.52 -7.58
CA PRO A 59 -20.24 8.92 -8.84
C PRO A 59 -21.40 7.97 -9.11
N SER A 60 -22.43 8.47 -9.73
CA SER A 60 -23.48 7.64 -10.28
C SER A 60 -22.82 6.41 -10.91
N GLN A 61 -23.19 5.26 -10.45
CA GLN A 61 -22.69 3.91 -10.78
C GLN A 61 -21.89 3.85 -12.08
N GLY A 62 -20.87 3.02 -12.14
CA GLY A 62 -20.38 2.54 -13.43
C GLY A 62 -21.59 2.25 -14.32
N ALA A 63 -21.53 2.64 -15.58
CA ALA A 63 -22.65 2.62 -16.51
C ALA A 63 -23.48 1.35 -16.26
N SER A 64 -24.77 1.46 -16.14
CA SER A 64 -25.62 0.27 -16.03
C SER A 64 -25.36 -0.55 -17.29
N ILE A 65 -25.56 -1.86 -17.23
CA ILE A 65 -25.39 -2.67 -18.44
C ILE A 65 -26.24 -2.13 -19.60
N THR A 66 -27.40 -1.51 -19.30
CA THR A 66 -28.24 -0.81 -20.26
C THR A 66 -27.57 0.44 -20.83
N ASP A 67 -26.80 1.18 -20.02
CA ASP A 67 -26.03 2.33 -20.51
C ASP A 67 -24.83 1.86 -21.33
N ILE A 68 -24.16 0.78 -20.92
CA ILE A 68 -23.07 0.16 -21.68
C ILE A 68 -23.58 -0.30 -23.03
N LEU A 69 -24.62 -1.12 -23.07
CA LEU A 69 -25.20 -1.65 -24.30
C LEU A 69 -25.80 -0.54 -25.17
N GLY A 70 -26.41 0.49 -24.56
CA GLY A 70 -26.92 1.66 -25.26
C GLY A 70 -25.83 2.49 -25.94
N ASN A 71 -24.69 2.66 -25.28
CA ASN A 71 -23.53 3.38 -25.83
C ASN A 71 -22.78 2.58 -26.91
N MET A 72 -22.78 1.25 -26.82
CA MET A 72 -22.10 0.38 -27.77
C MET A 72 -22.75 0.35 -29.16
N GLY A 73 -24.02 0.74 -29.24
CA GLY A 73 -24.80 0.64 -30.50
C GLY A 73 -24.93 -0.80 -30.94
N THR A 74 -26.13 -1.34 -30.93
CA THR A 74 -26.37 -2.74 -31.31
C THR A 74 -26.55 -2.89 -32.79
N ASN A 75 -25.96 -3.95 -33.37
CA ASN A 75 -26.29 -4.40 -34.71
C ASN A 75 -27.60 -5.20 -34.66
N ALA A 76 -28.73 -4.55 -34.95
CA ALA A 76 -30.05 -5.15 -34.88
C ALA A 76 -30.17 -6.43 -35.74
N GLN A 77 -29.50 -6.46 -36.89
CA GLN A 77 -29.52 -7.61 -37.76
C GLN A 77 -28.79 -8.80 -37.14
N THR A 78 -27.63 -8.57 -36.51
CA THR A 78 -26.88 -9.62 -35.80
C THR A 78 -27.70 -10.20 -34.65
N ILE A 79 -28.38 -9.34 -33.87
CA ILE A 79 -29.26 -9.81 -32.79
C ILE A 79 -30.44 -10.60 -33.31
N GLN A 80 -31.08 -10.17 -34.43
CA GLN A 80 -32.15 -10.94 -35.08
C GLN A 80 -31.68 -12.29 -35.60
N ASN A 81 -30.46 -12.34 -36.17
CA ASN A 81 -29.86 -13.58 -36.62
C ASN A 81 -29.63 -14.56 -35.47
N ILE A 82 -29.07 -14.07 -34.35
CA ILE A 82 -28.87 -14.87 -33.13
C ILE A 82 -30.22 -15.37 -32.59
N ALA A 83 -31.22 -14.49 -32.50
CA ALA A 83 -32.57 -14.86 -32.07
C ALA A 83 -33.25 -15.85 -33.02
N GLY A 84 -32.88 -15.82 -34.33
CA GLY A 84 -33.31 -16.77 -35.35
C GLY A 84 -32.52 -18.08 -35.42
N GLY A 85 -31.52 -18.24 -34.54
CA GLY A 85 -30.69 -19.44 -34.46
C GLY A 85 -29.41 -19.43 -35.31
N ASP A 86 -29.05 -18.28 -35.89
CA ASP A 86 -27.76 -18.07 -36.56
C ASP A 86 -26.73 -17.50 -35.59
N TYR A 87 -25.87 -18.38 -35.08
CA TYR A 87 -24.80 -18.02 -34.12
C TYR A 87 -23.45 -17.76 -34.77
N SER A 88 -23.40 -17.57 -36.11
CA SER A 88 -22.14 -17.34 -36.83
C SER A 88 -21.33 -16.16 -36.28
N SER A 89 -21.98 -15.10 -35.78
CA SER A 89 -21.34 -13.96 -35.15
C SER A 89 -20.68 -14.27 -33.77
N LEU A 90 -21.06 -15.37 -33.14
CA LEU A 90 -20.50 -15.85 -31.87
C LEU A 90 -19.40 -16.90 -32.05
N TYR A 91 -19.23 -17.45 -33.26
CA TYR A 91 -18.20 -18.45 -33.53
C TYR A 91 -16.79 -18.02 -33.12
N PRO A 92 -16.34 -16.79 -33.36
CA PRO A 92 -15.01 -16.39 -32.94
C PRO A 92 -14.80 -16.49 -31.42
N ALA A 93 -15.82 -16.16 -30.62
CA ALA A 93 -15.75 -16.31 -29.17
C ALA A 93 -15.66 -17.80 -28.78
N LEU A 94 -16.48 -18.64 -29.40
CA LEU A 94 -16.51 -20.09 -29.10
C LEU A 94 -15.20 -20.77 -29.48
N VAL A 95 -14.66 -20.45 -30.66
CA VAL A 95 -13.38 -20.97 -31.12
C VAL A 95 -12.25 -20.45 -30.22
N GLY A 96 -12.26 -19.15 -29.88
CA GLY A 96 -11.26 -18.57 -29.01
C GLY A 96 -11.29 -19.17 -27.60
N ILE A 97 -12.47 -19.32 -26.99
CA ILE A 97 -12.63 -19.96 -25.68
C ILE A 97 -12.18 -21.41 -25.74
N GLY A 98 -12.59 -22.15 -26.77
CA GLY A 98 -12.17 -23.54 -26.96
C GLY A 98 -10.66 -23.69 -27.16
N SER A 99 -10.05 -22.85 -27.98
CA SER A 99 -8.60 -22.77 -28.18
C SER A 99 -7.88 -22.38 -26.90
N GLY A 100 -8.40 -21.40 -26.19
CA GLY A 100 -7.86 -20.95 -24.89
C GLY A 100 -7.87 -22.07 -23.84
N LEU A 101 -8.93 -22.88 -23.79
CA LEU A 101 -9.03 -24.06 -22.91
C LEU A 101 -8.00 -25.15 -23.28
N ILE A 102 -7.91 -25.48 -24.58
CA ILE A 102 -7.02 -26.54 -25.07
C ILE A 102 -5.55 -26.15 -24.90
N ASN A 103 -5.21 -24.89 -25.24
CA ASN A 103 -3.85 -24.42 -25.28
C ASN A 103 -3.44 -23.69 -23.97
N ASN A 104 -4.34 -23.59 -23.02
CA ASN A 104 -4.17 -22.78 -21.79
C ASN A 104 -3.74 -21.34 -22.13
N ASN A 105 -4.36 -20.74 -23.15
CA ASN A 105 -4.02 -19.45 -23.73
C ASN A 105 -5.21 -18.47 -23.64
N LEU A 106 -5.12 -17.49 -22.74
CA LEU A 106 -6.16 -16.47 -22.53
C LEU A 106 -6.31 -15.54 -23.74
N GLU A 107 -5.24 -15.30 -24.48
CA GLU A 107 -5.25 -14.42 -25.64
C GLU A 107 -6.19 -14.95 -26.73
N ASP A 108 -6.11 -16.24 -27.06
CA ASP A 108 -7.01 -16.86 -28.03
C ASP A 108 -8.48 -16.73 -27.58
N ALA A 109 -8.74 -16.98 -26.28
CA ALA A 109 -10.08 -16.84 -25.72
C ALA A 109 -10.58 -15.39 -25.81
N MET A 110 -9.76 -14.43 -25.43
CA MET A 110 -10.13 -13.01 -25.41
C MET A 110 -10.28 -12.42 -26.81
N ASN A 111 -9.38 -12.76 -27.74
CA ASN A 111 -9.48 -12.30 -29.14
C ASN A 111 -10.77 -12.81 -29.79
N GLY A 112 -11.13 -14.06 -29.52
CA GLY A 112 -12.41 -14.60 -29.98
C GLY A 112 -13.63 -13.86 -29.43
N VAL A 113 -13.61 -13.60 -28.13
CA VAL A 113 -14.67 -12.82 -27.46
C VAL A 113 -14.77 -11.40 -28.03
N PHE A 114 -13.64 -10.69 -28.18
CA PHE A 114 -13.63 -9.34 -28.75
C PHE A 114 -14.13 -9.29 -30.19
N THR A 115 -13.73 -10.27 -31.01
CA THR A 115 -14.20 -10.35 -32.39
C THR A 115 -15.71 -10.54 -32.44
N SER A 116 -16.27 -11.41 -31.60
CA SER A 116 -17.72 -11.62 -31.52
C SER A 116 -18.45 -10.40 -31.00
N LEU A 117 -17.91 -9.73 -29.96
CA LEU A 117 -18.50 -8.49 -29.44
C LEU A 117 -18.46 -7.38 -30.49
N GLY A 118 -17.38 -7.26 -31.30
CA GLY A 118 -17.29 -6.31 -32.40
C GLY A 118 -18.34 -6.56 -33.50
N ASN A 119 -18.69 -7.81 -33.73
CA ASN A 119 -19.76 -8.16 -34.67
C ASN A 119 -21.15 -7.74 -34.15
N ILE A 120 -21.37 -7.81 -32.86
CA ILE A 120 -22.65 -7.45 -32.22
C ILE A 120 -22.74 -5.94 -31.96
N PHE A 121 -21.64 -5.33 -31.55
CA PHE A 121 -21.53 -3.94 -31.13
C PHE A 121 -20.45 -3.19 -31.91
N PRO A 122 -20.67 -2.89 -33.20
CA PRO A 122 -19.63 -2.35 -34.09
C PRO A 122 -19.14 -0.94 -33.69
N ASN A 123 -19.90 -0.21 -32.90
CA ASN A 123 -19.54 1.14 -32.45
C ASN A 123 -19.01 1.19 -31.02
N ALA A 124 -18.84 0.03 -30.37
CA ALA A 124 -18.35 -0.03 -29.01
C ALA A 124 -16.90 0.43 -28.91
N THR A 125 -16.63 1.17 -27.85
CA THR A 125 -15.26 1.55 -27.48
C THR A 125 -14.59 0.44 -26.67
N THR A 126 -13.27 0.49 -26.57
CA THR A 126 -12.52 -0.43 -25.70
C THR A 126 -13.02 -0.38 -24.25
N ALA A 127 -13.42 0.79 -23.77
CA ALA A 127 -13.97 0.96 -22.41
C ALA A 127 -15.30 0.19 -22.24
N ASP A 128 -16.19 0.26 -23.22
CA ASP A 128 -17.47 -0.45 -23.18
C ASP A 128 -17.27 -1.96 -23.13
N TYR A 129 -16.32 -2.50 -23.91
CA TYR A 129 -15.98 -3.93 -23.85
C TYR A 129 -15.42 -4.32 -22.48
N CYS A 130 -14.61 -3.46 -21.86
CA CYS A 130 -14.07 -3.72 -20.52
C CYS A 130 -15.18 -3.82 -19.48
N ASP A 131 -16.12 -2.90 -19.53
CA ASP A 131 -17.24 -2.86 -18.59
C ASP A 131 -18.12 -4.10 -18.77
N LEU A 132 -18.37 -4.53 -20.01
CA LEU A 132 -19.12 -5.76 -20.31
C LEU A 132 -18.38 -7.01 -19.84
N ILE A 133 -17.10 -7.11 -20.12
CA ILE A 133 -16.29 -8.27 -19.69
C ILE A 133 -16.23 -8.32 -18.16
N SER A 134 -16.00 -7.20 -17.52
CA SER A 134 -16.02 -7.12 -16.06
C SER A 134 -17.35 -7.59 -15.48
N TRP A 135 -18.44 -7.17 -16.10
CA TRP A 135 -19.76 -7.62 -15.68
C TRP A 135 -19.94 -9.14 -15.86
N VAL A 136 -19.52 -9.71 -17.00
CA VAL A 136 -19.58 -11.17 -17.25
C VAL A 136 -18.70 -11.92 -16.26
N MET A 137 -17.50 -11.42 -15.97
CA MET A 137 -16.59 -12.03 -15.00
C MET A 137 -17.19 -12.02 -13.59
N ASP A 138 -17.88 -10.95 -13.21
CA ASP A 138 -18.53 -10.83 -11.89
C ASP A 138 -19.75 -11.75 -11.73
N ASN A 139 -20.51 -11.97 -12.81
CA ASN A 139 -21.79 -12.68 -12.74
C ASN A 139 -21.75 -14.10 -13.36
N GLY A 140 -20.69 -14.44 -14.07
CA GLY A 140 -20.56 -15.70 -14.80
C GLY A 140 -21.38 -15.74 -16.09
N LEU A 141 -21.23 -16.81 -16.84
CA LEU A 141 -22.05 -17.15 -18.02
C LEU A 141 -23.19 -18.10 -17.61
N PRO A 142 -24.29 -18.18 -18.38
CA PRO A 142 -25.32 -19.19 -18.14
C PRO A 142 -24.71 -20.61 -18.12
N SER A 143 -25.06 -21.41 -17.11
CA SER A 143 -24.45 -22.73 -16.87
C SER A 143 -24.72 -23.74 -17.97
N ASP A 144 -25.80 -23.57 -18.72
CA ASP A 144 -26.18 -24.42 -19.84
C ASP A 144 -25.68 -23.90 -21.20
N LEU A 145 -24.98 -22.76 -21.24
CA LEU A 145 -24.53 -22.11 -22.47
C LEU A 145 -23.69 -23.03 -23.34
N MET A 146 -22.69 -23.69 -22.77
CA MET A 146 -21.78 -24.55 -23.53
C MET A 146 -22.46 -25.82 -24.03
N SER A 147 -23.30 -26.45 -23.22
CA SER A 147 -24.05 -27.65 -23.62
C SER A 147 -25.10 -27.36 -24.69
N SER A 148 -25.77 -26.23 -24.59
CA SER A 148 -26.77 -25.80 -25.56
C SER A 148 -26.15 -25.45 -26.91
N ILE A 149 -24.99 -24.78 -26.90
CA ILE A 149 -24.24 -24.49 -28.14
C ILE A 149 -23.76 -25.76 -28.82
N GLN A 150 -23.23 -26.72 -28.07
CA GLN A 150 -22.81 -28.03 -28.63
C GLN A 150 -23.98 -28.78 -29.26
N ASN A 151 -25.20 -28.61 -28.74
CA ASN A 151 -26.40 -29.25 -29.24
C ASN A 151 -27.17 -28.39 -30.27
N GLY A 152 -26.63 -27.20 -30.66
CA GLY A 152 -27.28 -26.30 -31.61
C GLY A 152 -28.59 -25.69 -31.08
N GLN A 153 -28.73 -25.60 -29.77
CA GLN A 153 -29.92 -25.06 -29.10
C GLN A 153 -29.63 -23.71 -28.44
N VAL A 154 -30.64 -22.87 -28.29
CA VAL A 154 -30.53 -21.66 -27.47
C VAL A 154 -30.56 -22.09 -26.00
N PRO A 155 -29.59 -21.67 -25.18
CA PRO A 155 -29.62 -21.95 -23.73
C PRO A 155 -30.95 -21.49 -23.12
N SER A 156 -31.59 -22.36 -22.35
CA SER A 156 -32.86 -22.04 -21.69
C SER A 156 -32.73 -20.85 -20.74
N ASP A 157 -31.55 -20.70 -20.13
CA ASP A 157 -31.23 -19.68 -19.16
C ASP A 157 -30.67 -18.39 -19.80
N LEU A 158 -30.40 -18.39 -21.13
CA LEU A 158 -29.86 -17.19 -21.80
C LEU A 158 -30.86 -16.03 -21.78
N ILE A 159 -32.14 -16.28 -21.98
CA ILE A 159 -33.18 -15.24 -21.97
C ILE A 159 -33.38 -14.68 -20.55
N PRO A 160 -33.55 -15.50 -19.49
CA PRO A 160 -33.54 -15.01 -18.12
C PRO A 160 -32.24 -14.28 -17.76
N TRP A 161 -31.10 -14.79 -18.19
CA TRP A 161 -29.80 -14.16 -17.94
C TRP A 161 -29.72 -12.78 -18.63
N LEU A 162 -30.03 -12.69 -19.91
CA LEU A 162 -30.11 -11.42 -20.63
C LEU A 162 -31.13 -10.46 -20.01
N SER A 163 -32.28 -10.95 -19.55
CA SER A 163 -33.27 -10.13 -18.86
C SER A 163 -32.74 -9.58 -17.54
N ASN A 164 -31.99 -10.36 -16.78
CA ASN A 164 -31.32 -9.91 -15.57
C ASN A 164 -30.20 -8.91 -15.86
N VAL A 165 -29.47 -9.11 -16.98
CA VAL A 165 -28.45 -8.19 -17.49
C VAL A 165 -29.08 -6.88 -17.92
N MET A 166 -30.21 -6.93 -18.64
CA MET A 166 -30.91 -5.75 -19.18
C MET A 166 -31.79 -5.02 -18.16
N ASN A 167 -32.21 -5.70 -17.10
CA ASN A 167 -32.95 -5.13 -15.96
C ASN A 167 -32.24 -5.39 -14.64
N PRO A 168 -31.08 -4.81 -14.41
CA PRO A 168 -30.45 -4.95 -13.11
C PRO A 168 -31.33 -4.25 -12.09
N THR A 169 -32.01 -5.02 -11.23
CA THR A 169 -32.55 -4.51 -9.96
C THR A 169 -31.38 -4.14 -9.02
N ARG A 170 -30.44 -3.36 -9.54
CA ARG A 170 -29.41 -2.73 -8.72
C ARG A 170 -30.03 -1.55 -8.00
N ASN A 171 -30.64 -1.91 -6.89
CA ASN A 171 -31.14 -0.99 -5.91
C ASN A 171 -30.11 0.09 -5.59
N ASN A 172 -30.61 1.32 -5.67
CA ASN A 172 -30.23 2.53 -4.94
C ASN A 172 -28.82 2.48 -4.31
N VAL A 173 -27.96 3.27 -4.88
CA VAL A 173 -26.71 3.69 -4.26
C VAL A 173 -27.04 4.28 -2.90
N GLN A 174 -27.03 3.43 -1.87
CA GLN A 174 -26.99 3.91 -0.51
C GLN A 174 -25.61 4.55 -0.33
N THR A 175 -25.59 5.86 -0.15
CA THR A 175 -24.47 6.57 0.46
C THR A 175 -24.30 5.99 1.86
N LYS A 176 -23.50 4.92 1.97
CA LYS A 176 -23.12 4.40 3.29
C LYS A 176 -22.09 5.34 3.87
N THR A 177 -22.44 5.93 4.99
CA THR A 177 -21.49 6.67 5.81
C THR A 177 -20.59 5.67 6.53
N ASP A 178 -19.31 5.69 6.24
CA ASP A 178 -18.32 4.91 6.97
C ASP A 178 -18.12 5.54 8.36
N LYS A 179 -18.24 4.76 9.42
CA LYS A 179 -18.07 5.22 10.80
C LYS A 179 -17.06 4.35 11.52
N ASN A 180 -15.92 4.95 11.84
CA ASN A 180 -14.83 4.26 12.51
C ASN A 180 -14.61 4.84 13.89
N TYR A 181 -14.37 3.98 14.85
CA TYR A 181 -14.08 4.35 16.23
C TYR A 181 -12.80 3.64 16.67
N ASN A 182 -11.92 4.38 17.33
CA ASN A 182 -10.72 3.84 17.97
C ASN A 182 -10.68 4.35 19.41
N TYR A 183 -10.59 3.41 20.34
CA TYR A 183 -10.41 3.65 21.77
C TYR A 183 -9.06 3.10 22.16
N TYR A 184 -8.21 3.93 22.72
CA TYR A 184 -6.89 3.54 23.18
C TYR A 184 -6.67 3.96 24.61
N LEU A 185 -6.10 3.08 25.40
CA LEU A 185 -5.66 3.32 26.77
C LEU A 185 -4.25 2.78 26.96
N ASP A 186 -3.38 3.60 27.53
CA ASP A 186 -2.00 3.26 27.84
C ASP A 186 -1.70 3.67 29.27
N TYR A 187 -1.27 2.70 30.07
CA TYR A 187 -0.73 2.94 31.39
C TYR A 187 0.73 2.55 31.45
N GLN A 188 1.56 3.45 31.95
CA GLN A 188 2.98 3.23 32.14
C GLN A 188 3.38 3.62 33.56
N PHE A 189 4.06 2.70 34.23
CA PHE A 189 4.76 2.91 35.48
C PHE A 189 6.27 2.95 35.22
N ASN A 190 6.94 3.89 35.85
CA ASN A 190 8.38 4.01 35.81
C ASN A 190 8.91 4.15 37.24
N LYS A 191 9.98 3.42 37.56
CA LYS A 191 10.72 3.55 38.81
C LYS A 191 12.20 3.69 38.50
N LYS A 192 12.80 4.74 39.01
CA LYS A 192 14.22 5.03 38.90
C LYS A 192 14.88 4.97 40.27
N TRP A 193 16.04 4.39 40.35
CA TRP A 193 16.86 4.31 41.57
C TRP A 193 18.16 5.08 41.38
N ASP A 194 18.75 5.54 42.49
CA ASP A 194 20.00 6.33 42.50
C ASP A 194 21.19 5.57 41.92
N GLY A 195 21.19 4.25 42.03
CA GLY A 195 22.22 3.38 41.44
C GLY A 195 22.15 3.23 39.92
N GLY A 196 21.38 4.05 39.20
CA GLY A 196 21.27 4.05 37.76
C GLY A 196 20.36 2.95 37.18
N ALA A 197 19.69 2.17 38.05
CA ALA A 197 18.67 1.23 37.64
C ALA A 197 17.33 1.91 37.35
N GLN A 198 16.63 1.44 36.34
CA GLN A 198 15.30 1.91 36.03
C GLN A 198 14.43 0.75 35.54
N ILE A 199 13.21 0.67 36.00
CA ILE A 199 12.17 -0.22 35.47
C ILE A 199 11.10 0.62 34.82
N THR A 200 10.67 0.19 33.63
CA THR A 200 9.50 0.69 32.95
C THR A 200 8.57 -0.46 32.66
N THR A 201 7.35 -0.42 33.13
CA THR A 201 6.34 -1.47 32.88
C THR A 201 4.99 -0.83 32.60
N GLY A 202 4.13 -1.54 31.91
CA GLY A 202 2.82 -1.02 31.60
C GLY A 202 1.95 -1.96 30.79
N MET A 203 0.77 -1.45 30.49
CA MET A 203 -0.23 -2.13 29.70
C MET A 203 -0.85 -1.18 28.69
N THR A 204 -1.19 -1.71 27.52
CA THR A 204 -1.93 -0.98 26.49
C THR A 204 -3.17 -1.77 26.10
N TYR A 205 -4.26 -1.06 25.86
CA TYR A 205 -5.49 -1.62 25.31
C TYR A 205 -5.94 -0.75 24.16
N GLU A 206 -6.28 -1.38 23.04
CA GLU A 206 -6.85 -0.73 21.87
C GLU A 206 -8.08 -1.51 21.40
N HIS A 207 -9.18 -0.79 21.22
CA HIS A 207 -10.40 -1.29 20.61
C HIS A 207 -10.71 -0.48 19.36
N VAL A 208 -10.82 -1.16 18.23
CA VAL A 208 -11.22 -0.56 16.95
C VAL A 208 -12.55 -1.14 16.53
N ARG A 209 -13.50 -0.27 16.19
CA ARG A 209 -14.73 -0.63 15.49
C ARG A 209 -14.69 0.00 14.11
N TYR A 210 -14.66 -0.83 13.10
CA TYR A 210 -14.57 -0.44 11.70
C TYR A 210 -15.87 -0.80 10.99
N ASN A 211 -16.61 0.23 10.56
CA ASN A 211 -17.83 0.10 9.77
C ASN A 211 -17.64 0.89 8.49
N SER A 212 -17.40 0.20 7.39
CA SER A 212 -17.09 0.81 6.11
C SER A 212 -17.92 0.19 5.00
N SER A 213 -18.26 1.00 4.02
CA SER A 213 -18.98 0.59 2.80
C SER A 213 -18.16 -0.36 1.90
N ILE A 214 -16.85 -0.46 2.17
CA ILE A 214 -15.93 -1.36 1.46
C ILE A 214 -15.73 -2.70 2.17
N MET A 215 -16.50 -2.95 3.22
CA MET A 215 -16.51 -4.18 4.01
C MET A 215 -17.88 -4.84 3.93
N ASP A 216 -17.92 -6.15 4.01
CA ASP A 216 -19.14 -6.96 4.04
C ASP A 216 -19.92 -6.80 5.36
N GLN A 217 -19.23 -6.51 6.45
CA GLN A 217 -19.79 -6.37 7.78
C GLN A 217 -18.99 -5.39 8.65
N VAL A 218 -19.49 -5.14 9.84
CA VAL A 218 -18.77 -4.35 10.87
C VAL A 218 -17.71 -5.22 11.53
N TYR A 219 -16.45 -4.78 11.47
CA TYR A 219 -15.34 -5.43 12.13
C TYR A 219 -14.97 -4.73 13.43
N LYS A 220 -14.62 -5.53 14.43
CA LYS A 220 -14.12 -5.07 15.72
C LYS A 220 -12.80 -5.77 16.01
N SER A 221 -11.81 -5.05 16.46
CA SER A 221 -10.56 -5.64 16.93
C SER A 221 -10.23 -5.18 18.35
N ASP A 222 -9.67 -6.08 19.11
CA ASP A 222 -9.13 -5.82 20.44
C ASP A 222 -7.65 -6.19 20.44
N ASN A 223 -6.83 -5.28 20.94
CA ASN A 223 -5.41 -5.48 21.13
C ASN A 223 -5.05 -5.15 22.58
N VAL A 224 -4.55 -6.13 23.32
CA VAL A 224 -4.07 -5.97 24.70
C VAL A 224 -2.60 -6.32 24.74
N ALA A 225 -1.79 -5.45 25.32
CA ALA A 225 -0.38 -5.78 25.51
C ALA A 225 0.12 -5.37 26.90
N ALA A 226 1.04 -6.16 27.43
CA ALA A 226 1.82 -5.83 28.61
C ALA A 226 3.29 -5.81 28.27
N PHE A 227 4.03 -4.92 28.89
CA PHE A 227 5.48 -4.81 28.65
C PHE A 227 6.23 -4.56 29.96
N PHE A 228 7.49 -4.99 29.93
CA PHE A 228 8.46 -4.76 30.99
C PHE A 228 9.81 -4.42 30.34
N GLN A 229 10.48 -3.41 30.85
CA GLN A 229 11.81 -3.02 30.44
C GLN A 229 12.64 -2.72 31.67
N TYR A 230 13.87 -3.18 31.67
CA TYR A 230 14.88 -2.87 32.66
C TYR A 230 16.05 -2.15 31.99
N ASP A 231 16.43 -1.02 32.56
CA ASP A 231 17.57 -0.21 32.13
C ASP A 231 18.55 -0.11 33.29
N GLN A 232 19.84 -0.27 33.01
CA GLN A 232 20.91 -0.13 34.00
C GLN A 232 22.06 0.67 33.42
N ARG A 233 22.54 1.61 34.20
CA ARG A 233 23.77 2.33 33.90
C ARG A 233 24.91 1.83 34.81
N PHE A 234 26.01 1.42 34.19
CA PHE A 234 27.22 0.94 34.85
C PHE A 234 28.35 1.94 34.64
N TRP A 235 29.11 2.22 35.70
CA TRP A 235 30.34 3.02 35.69
C TRP A 235 30.14 4.38 34.97
N ASP A 236 28.95 4.92 34.99
CA ASP A 236 28.56 6.16 34.31
C ASP A 236 28.82 6.20 32.78
N ARG A 237 29.26 5.10 32.20
CA ARG A 237 29.64 5.02 30.79
C ARG A 237 28.86 3.97 29.99
N LEU A 238 28.44 2.88 30.60
CA LEU A 238 27.73 1.82 29.93
C LEU A 238 26.25 1.82 30.33
N SER A 239 25.36 2.05 29.40
CA SER A 239 23.90 1.87 29.57
C SER A 239 23.46 0.61 28.85
N VAL A 240 22.78 -0.29 29.56
CA VAL A 240 22.19 -1.51 29.03
C VAL A 240 20.69 -1.47 29.23
N SER A 241 19.95 -1.87 28.22
CA SER A 241 18.48 -1.96 28.23
C SER A 241 18.05 -3.33 27.76
N ALA A 242 17.09 -3.94 28.44
CA ALA A 242 16.45 -5.17 28.01
C ALA A 242 14.95 -5.12 28.30
N GLY A 243 14.15 -5.55 27.37
CA GLY A 243 12.70 -5.49 27.50
C GLY A 243 11.99 -6.64 26.81
N VAL A 244 10.80 -6.91 27.30
CA VAL A 244 9.84 -7.87 26.75
C VAL A 244 8.47 -7.23 26.66
N ARG A 245 7.76 -7.51 25.57
CA ARG A 245 6.36 -7.16 25.37
C ARG A 245 5.60 -8.41 24.95
N ALA A 246 4.48 -8.67 25.61
CA ALA A 246 3.55 -9.73 25.22
C ALA A 246 2.23 -9.09 24.76
N GLU A 247 1.70 -9.58 23.66
CA GLU A 247 0.52 -8.98 23.04
C GLU A 247 -0.48 -10.04 22.63
N TYR A 248 -1.74 -9.75 22.92
CA TYR A 248 -2.93 -10.50 22.51
C TYR A 248 -3.73 -9.68 21.52
N TYR A 249 -4.12 -10.30 20.40
CA TYR A 249 -4.90 -9.66 19.34
C TYR A 249 -6.05 -10.53 18.90
N ARG A 250 -7.21 -9.91 18.69
CA ARG A 250 -8.44 -10.55 18.25
C ARG A 250 -9.16 -9.66 17.25
N VAL A 251 -9.75 -10.25 16.20
CA VAL A 251 -10.70 -9.57 15.31
C VAL A 251 -12.04 -10.31 15.34
N ASN A 252 -13.12 -9.60 15.67
CA ASN A 252 -14.44 -10.17 15.95
C ASN A 252 -14.31 -11.33 16.97
N ASN A 253 -14.77 -12.53 16.60
CA ASN A 253 -14.67 -13.72 17.44
C ASN A 253 -13.47 -14.62 17.06
N HIS A 254 -12.64 -14.19 16.12
CA HIS A 254 -11.48 -14.95 15.68
C HIS A 254 -10.26 -14.52 16.48
N HIS A 255 -9.85 -15.39 17.39
CA HIS A 255 -8.58 -15.24 18.08
C HIS A 255 -7.45 -15.48 17.09
N ARG A 256 -6.34 -14.79 17.30
CA ARG A 256 -5.10 -15.18 16.68
C ARG A 256 -4.81 -16.65 17.00
N GLU A 257 -4.39 -17.42 16.02
CA GLU A 257 -3.89 -18.77 16.26
C GLU A 257 -2.76 -18.74 17.29
N ALA A 258 -2.83 -19.65 18.26
CA ALA A 258 -1.84 -19.76 19.31
C ALA A 258 -0.54 -20.35 18.75
N GLU A 259 0.31 -19.47 18.19
CA GLU A 259 1.63 -19.87 17.65
C GLU A 259 2.71 -20.03 18.73
N THR A 260 2.52 -19.40 19.87
CA THR A 260 3.51 -19.40 20.95
C THR A 260 3.26 -20.57 21.88
N LYS A 261 4.32 -21.34 22.16
CA LYS A 261 4.30 -22.40 23.16
C LYS A 261 5.10 -21.95 24.38
N ILE A 262 4.48 -21.98 25.55
CA ILE A 262 5.14 -21.74 26.83
C ILE A 262 4.93 -23.00 27.68
N PHE A 263 6.02 -23.63 28.11
CA PHE A 263 5.99 -24.90 28.84
C PHE A 263 5.13 -25.98 28.16
N GLY A 264 5.16 -26.04 26.82
CA GLY A 264 4.38 -26.98 26.03
C GLY A 264 2.93 -26.58 25.74
N ALA A 265 2.36 -25.63 26.46
CA ALA A 265 1.01 -25.11 26.22
C ALA A 265 1.01 -24.04 25.12
N LYS A 266 0.08 -24.14 24.18
CA LYS A 266 -0.15 -23.08 23.19
C LYS A 266 -0.86 -21.91 23.85
N VAL A 267 -0.31 -20.70 23.73
CA VAL A 267 -0.85 -19.48 24.32
C VAL A 267 -1.18 -18.45 23.23
N PRO A 268 -2.29 -17.70 23.37
CA PRO A 268 -2.76 -16.77 22.33
C PRO A 268 -2.04 -15.42 22.35
N PHE A 269 -0.91 -15.31 23.02
CA PHE A 269 -0.11 -14.09 23.02
C PHE A 269 1.31 -14.38 22.52
N ARG A 270 1.95 -13.33 22.00
CA ARG A 270 3.30 -13.41 21.44
C ARG A 270 4.24 -12.49 22.21
N PRO A 271 5.26 -13.05 22.85
CA PRO A 271 6.36 -12.25 23.41
C PRO A 271 7.31 -11.81 22.31
N VAL A 272 7.80 -10.58 22.42
CA VAL A 272 8.90 -10.02 21.64
C VAL A 272 9.93 -9.45 22.60
N PHE A 273 11.20 -9.63 22.27
CA PHE A 273 12.32 -9.21 23.08
C PHE A 273 13.10 -8.12 22.38
N ARG A 274 13.64 -7.19 23.16
CA ARG A 274 14.55 -6.14 22.71
C ARG A 274 15.69 -6.01 23.69
N ALA A 275 16.89 -5.76 23.18
CA ALA A 275 18.05 -5.42 23.98
C ALA A 275 18.84 -4.33 23.28
N GLY A 276 19.50 -3.50 24.06
CA GLY A 276 20.36 -2.44 23.56
C GLY A 276 21.45 -2.11 24.55
N LEU A 277 22.54 -1.62 24.03
CA LEU A 277 23.63 -1.06 24.83
C LEU A 277 24.12 0.25 24.19
N ASN A 278 24.57 1.15 25.04
CA ASN A 278 25.26 2.36 24.65
C ASN A 278 26.46 2.55 25.57
N TYR A 279 27.65 2.60 24.97
CA TYR A 279 28.91 2.74 25.69
C TYR A 279 29.57 4.06 25.31
N GLN A 280 29.86 4.90 26.30
CA GLN A 280 30.61 6.12 26.14
C GLN A 280 32.11 5.81 26.18
N LEU A 281 32.75 5.76 25.01
CA LEU A 281 34.19 5.51 24.86
C LEU A 281 35.03 6.65 25.42
N ALA A 282 34.64 7.88 25.09
CA ALA A 282 35.27 9.13 25.50
C ALA A 282 34.23 10.24 25.59
N ASP A 283 34.63 11.43 25.98
CA ASP A 283 33.73 12.58 25.95
C ASP A 283 33.21 12.77 24.51
N TYR A 284 31.87 12.77 24.40
CA TYR A 284 31.15 12.91 23.12
C TYR A 284 31.36 11.74 22.10
N SER A 285 31.97 10.61 22.53
CA SER A 285 32.17 9.41 21.69
C SER A 285 31.35 8.25 22.23
N PHE A 286 30.47 7.67 21.39
CA PHE A 286 29.55 6.63 21.80
C PHE A 286 29.53 5.48 20.78
N ILE A 287 29.56 4.24 21.29
CA ILE A 287 29.19 3.05 20.53
C ILE A 287 27.83 2.59 21.02
N ARG A 288 26.93 2.31 20.10
CA ARG A 288 25.64 1.70 20.41
C ARG A 288 25.42 0.41 19.63
N ALA A 289 24.80 -0.55 20.28
CA ALA A 289 24.31 -1.75 19.61
C ALA A 289 22.90 -2.06 20.10
N SER A 290 22.06 -2.54 19.20
CA SER A 290 20.72 -2.98 19.55
C SER A 290 20.32 -4.20 18.73
N ALA A 291 19.48 -5.05 19.33
CA ALA A 291 18.82 -6.13 18.63
C ALA A 291 17.39 -6.29 19.16
N GLY A 292 16.47 -6.66 18.27
CA GLY A 292 15.10 -6.80 18.67
C GLY A 292 14.28 -7.66 17.73
N GLN A 293 13.17 -8.12 18.28
CA GLN A 293 12.11 -8.81 17.57
C GLN A 293 10.94 -7.86 17.39
N GLY A 294 10.21 -8.01 16.31
CA GLY A 294 8.96 -7.33 16.06
C GLY A 294 7.98 -8.26 15.38
N TYR A 295 6.72 -7.93 15.47
CA TYR A 295 5.71 -8.51 14.60
C TYR A 295 4.58 -7.51 14.40
N ARG A 296 3.80 -7.75 13.35
CA ARG A 296 2.64 -6.94 13.02
C ARG A 296 1.48 -7.87 12.64
N ASN A 297 0.38 -7.75 13.34
CA ASN A 297 -0.85 -8.41 12.91
C ASN A 297 -1.38 -7.72 11.64
N PRO A 298 -1.99 -8.49 10.71
CA PRO A 298 -2.69 -7.88 9.59
C PRO A 298 -3.79 -6.94 10.09
N SER A 299 -3.89 -5.78 9.47
CA SER A 299 -4.99 -4.84 9.74
C SER A 299 -6.33 -5.43 9.26
N ILE A 300 -7.43 -4.86 9.75
CA ILE A 300 -8.78 -5.21 9.26
C ILE A 300 -8.84 -5.06 7.74
N ASN A 301 -8.26 -3.97 7.19
CA ASN A 301 -8.24 -3.74 5.75
C ASN A 301 -7.45 -4.80 4.98
N GLU A 302 -6.27 -5.18 5.45
CA GLU A 302 -5.46 -6.20 4.77
C GLU A 302 -6.15 -7.57 4.74
N LYS A 303 -6.97 -7.86 5.74
CA LYS A 303 -7.62 -9.16 5.88
C LYS A 303 -9.00 -9.24 5.24
N TYR A 304 -9.80 -8.17 5.31
CA TYR A 304 -11.23 -8.21 5.01
C TYR A 304 -11.67 -7.20 3.94
N LEU A 305 -10.76 -6.37 3.40
CA LEU A 305 -11.13 -5.38 2.39
C LEU A 305 -11.67 -6.06 1.14
N ARG A 306 -12.94 -5.76 0.81
CA ARG A 306 -13.57 -6.08 -0.46
C ARG A 306 -13.98 -4.77 -1.14
N LYS A 307 -13.37 -4.45 -2.26
CA LYS A 307 -13.70 -3.26 -3.02
C LYS A 307 -13.59 -3.55 -4.50
N ASP A 308 -14.58 -3.14 -5.26
CA ASP A 308 -14.51 -3.07 -6.70
C ASP A 308 -14.18 -1.63 -7.11
N ILE A 309 -13.24 -1.48 -8.02
CA ILE A 309 -12.78 -0.21 -8.57
C ILE A 309 -12.81 -0.34 -10.09
N GLY A 310 -14.03 -0.26 -10.68
CA GLY A 310 -14.24 -0.25 -12.13
C GLY A 310 -13.74 -1.52 -12.81
N GLY A 311 -14.18 -2.68 -12.33
CA GLY A 311 -13.82 -3.97 -12.87
C GLY A 311 -12.53 -4.57 -12.34
N VAL A 312 -11.83 -3.87 -11.45
CA VAL A 312 -10.68 -4.39 -10.73
C VAL A 312 -10.98 -4.47 -9.25
N GLY A 313 -11.00 -5.69 -8.72
CA GLY A 313 -11.31 -5.95 -7.33
C GLY A 313 -10.13 -5.81 -6.39
N ILE A 314 -10.39 -5.45 -5.14
CA ILE A 314 -9.52 -5.78 -4.01
C ILE A 314 -10.23 -6.87 -3.23
N TYR A 315 -9.56 -7.99 -3.04
CA TYR A 315 -10.14 -9.21 -2.48
C TYR A 315 -9.65 -9.47 -1.06
N PRO A 316 -10.52 -9.93 -0.14
CA PRO A 316 -10.12 -10.30 1.21
C PRO A 316 -9.22 -11.53 1.20
N ASN A 317 -8.25 -11.58 2.13
CA ASN A 317 -7.48 -12.78 2.42
C ASN A 317 -7.60 -13.17 3.89
N LEU A 318 -8.50 -14.09 4.17
CA LEU A 318 -8.73 -14.56 5.55
C LEU A 318 -7.54 -15.36 6.12
N GLY A 319 -6.72 -15.94 5.24
CA GLY A 319 -5.55 -16.75 5.59
C GLY A 319 -4.27 -15.98 5.84
N ILE A 320 -4.28 -14.64 5.71
CA ILE A 320 -3.10 -13.81 5.89
C ILE A 320 -2.53 -13.92 7.32
N LYS A 321 -1.22 -14.19 7.40
CA LYS A 321 -0.49 -14.38 8.66
C LYS A 321 0.15 -13.09 9.14
N PRO A 322 0.44 -12.96 10.44
CA PRO A 322 1.23 -11.85 10.96
C PRO A 322 2.65 -11.85 10.43
N GLU A 323 3.15 -10.67 10.09
CA GLU A 323 4.56 -10.47 9.77
C GLU A 323 5.43 -10.62 11.03
N LYS A 324 6.63 -11.16 10.85
CA LYS A 324 7.64 -11.33 11.90
C LYS A 324 8.91 -10.63 11.47
N GLY A 325 9.53 -9.90 12.37
CA GLY A 325 10.74 -9.16 12.08
C GLY A 325 11.83 -9.36 13.14
N TYR A 326 13.06 -9.32 12.67
CA TYR A 326 14.26 -9.27 13.49
C TYR A 326 15.09 -8.11 12.99
N ASN A 327 15.60 -7.29 13.90
CA ASN A 327 16.49 -6.21 13.54
C ASN A 327 17.72 -6.21 14.44
N ALA A 328 18.84 -5.77 13.89
CA ALA A 328 20.07 -5.50 14.61
C ALA A 328 20.71 -4.24 14.05
N GLU A 329 21.33 -3.46 14.91
CA GLU A 329 22.04 -2.23 14.57
C GLU A 329 23.32 -2.13 15.39
N LEU A 330 24.39 -1.65 14.75
CA LEU A 330 25.64 -1.23 15.39
C LEU A 330 25.96 0.18 14.90
N GLY A 331 26.17 1.11 15.82
CA GLY A 331 26.41 2.51 15.48
C GLY A 331 27.53 3.12 16.30
N PHE A 332 28.15 4.13 15.71
CA PHE A 332 29.16 4.98 16.34
C PHE A 332 28.77 6.44 16.18
N LYS A 333 28.77 7.20 17.26
CA LYS A 333 28.46 8.62 17.29
C LYS A 333 29.60 9.40 17.92
N GLN A 334 30.07 10.43 17.21
CA GLN A 334 31.17 11.29 17.63
C GLN A 334 30.75 12.75 17.62
N GLY A 335 30.86 13.41 18.76
CA GLY A 335 30.80 14.87 18.83
C GLY A 335 32.08 15.51 18.30
N TYR A 336 31.97 16.65 17.68
CA TYR A 336 33.12 17.44 17.22
C TYR A 336 32.91 18.94 17.48
N LYS A 337 34.04 19.60 17.68
CA LYS A 337 34.11 21.05 17.77
C LYS A 337 35.41 21.51 17.09
N ILE A 338 35.30 22.16 15.93
CA ILE A 338 36.39 22.64 15.11
C ILE A 338 36.16 24.15 14.90
N GLY A 339 36.83 24.98 15.69
CA GLY A 339 36.54 26.42 15.71
C GLY A 339 35.10 26.72 16.12
N ASN A 340 34.36 27.38 15.27
CA ASN A 340 32.95 27.71 15.45
C ASN A 340 31.98 26.61 14.97
N PHE A 341 32.48 25.54 14.34
CA PHE A 341 31.70 24.36 13.99
C PHE A 341 31.59 23.45 15.21
N GLN A 342 30.37 23.07 15.58
CA GLN A 342 30.12 22.03 16.57
C GLN A 342 28.94 21.19 16.17
N GLY A 343 29.01 19.88 16.43
CA GLY A 343 27.97 18.96 16.08
C GLY A 343 28.33 17.50 16.35
N PHE A 344 27.59 16.61 15.71
CA PHE A 344 27.79 15.18 15.78
C PHE A 344 27.85 14.55 14.39
N VAL A 345 28.74 13.58 14.24
CA VAL A 345 28.70 12.58 13.16
C VAL A 345 28.18 11.27 13.77
N ASP A 346 27.28 10.62 13.06
CA ASP A 346 26.70 9.35 13.45
C ASP A 346 26.78 8.38 12.25
N VAL A 347 27.32 7.20 12.46
CA VAL A 347 27.45 6.14 11.46
C VAL A 347 26.86 4.86 12.06
N ALA A 348 25.92 4.25 11.37
CA ALA A 348 25.31 3.00 11.79
C ALA A 348 25.18 2.01 10.64
N GLY A 349 25.47 0.74 10.92
CA GLY A 349 25.10 -0.39 10.09
C GLY A 349 23.88 -1.08 10.65
N PHE A 350 22.97 -1.48 9.80
CA PHE A 350 21.74 -2.16 10.22
C PHE A 350 21.45 -3.40 9.37
N TYR A 351 20.74 -4.34 9.99
CA TYR A 351 20.19 -5.53 9.36
C TYR A 351 18.77 -5.77 9.86
N THR A 352 17.85 -5.98 8.93
CA THR A 352 16.45 -6.33 9.23
C THR A 352 16.05 -7.52 8.37
N GLU A 353 15.46 -8.53 8.99
CA GLU A 353 14.84 -9.67 8.32
C GLU A 353 13.35 -9.67 8.62
N TYR A 354 12.53 -9.75 7.57
CA TYR A 354 11.09 -10.00 7.68
C TYR A 354 10.77 -11.40 7.20
N ARG A 355 9.89 -12.08 7.91
CA ARG A 355 9.24 -13.32 7.51
C ARG A 355 7.75 -13.12 7.43
N ASP A 356 7.11 -13.80 6.49
CA ASP A 356 5.69 -13.63 6.22
C ASP A 356 5.32 -12.15 5.93
N MET A 357 6.20 -11.40 5.26
CA MET A 357 5.96 -10.00 4.90
C MET A 357 4.70 -9.89 4.06
N VAL A 358 3.84 -8.90 4.36
CA VAL A 358 2.57 -8.70 3.65
C VAL A 358 2.80 -7.77 2.46
N GLU A 359 2.45 -8.25 1.28
CA GLU A 359 2.48 -7.49 0.04
C GLU A 359 1.17 -7.62 -0.75
N PHE A 360 0.94 -6.68 -1.65
CA PHE A 360 -0.16 -6.69 -2.59
C PHE A 360 0.23 -7.54 -3.81
N GLN A 361 -0.60 -8.52 -4.14
CA GLN A 361 -0.43 -9.36 -5.33
C GLN A 361 -1.64 -9.22 -6.24
N PHE A 362 -1.38 -9.04 -7.54
CA PHE A 362 -2.41 -9.03 -8.56
C PHE A 362 -2.67 -10.45 -9.08
N GLY A 363 -3.91 -10.72 -9.47
CA GLY A 363 -4.30 -12.02 -10.00
C GLY A 363 -5.78 -12.10 -10.36
N LEU A 364 -6.25 -13.33 -10.60
CA LEU A 364 -7.66 -13.65 -10.75
C LEU A 364 -8.16 -14.29 -9.46
N PHE A 365 -9.36 -13.89 -9.03
CA PHE A 365 -9.92 -14.29 -7.74
C PHE A 365 -11.35 -14.78 -7.90
N ASN A 366 -11.66 -15.90 -7.26
CA ASN A 366 -13.02 -16.41 -7.15
C ASN A 366 -13.89 -15.46 -6.35
N ASN A 367 -15.03 -15.05 -6.88
CA ASN A 367 -15.93 -14.13 -6.19
C ASN A 367 -16.67 -14.75 -4.99
N ALA A 368 -16.72 -16.09 -4.88
CA ALA A 368 -17.42 -16.78 -3.81
C ALA A 368 -16.59 -16.93 -2.53
N ASP A 369 -15.30 -17.30 -2.65
CA ASP A 369 -14.42 -17.58 -1.52
C ASP A 369 -13.14 -16.75 -1.51
N TYR A 370 -12.96 -15.89 -2.52
CA TYR A 370 -11.81 -15.01 -2.72
C TYR A 370 -10.47 -15.73 -2.88
N SER A 371 -10.50 -17.03 -3.18
CA SER A 371 -9.30 -17.78 -3.49
C SER A 371 -8.69 -17.30 -4.80
N MET A 372 -7.36 -17.28 -4.87
CA MET A 372 -6.66 -16.99 -6.12
C MET A 372 -6.83 -18.15 -7.08
N ILE A 373 -7.20 -17.85 -8.31
CA ILE A 373 -7.32 -18.82 -9.42
C ILE A 373 -5.92 -19.04 -9.99
N ASN A 374 -5.51 -20.29 -10.10
CA ASN A 374 -4.13 -20.64 -10.40
C ASN A 374 -3.87 -20.99 -11.87
N SER A 375 -4.93 -21.13 -12.67
CA SER A 375 -4.80 -21.44 -14.10
C SER A 375 -5.89 -20.78 -14.92
N ILE A 376 -5.60 -20.51 -16.19
CA ILE A 376 -6.59 -20.02 -17.16
C ILE A 376 -7.70 -21.05 -17.36
N SER A 377 -7.34 -22.32 -17.39
CA SER A 377 -8.30 -23.41 -17.49
C SER A 377 -9.33 -23.37 -16.37
N ASP A 378 -8.89 -23.15 -15.13
CA ASP A 378 -9.80 -23.00 -13.98
C ASP A 378 -10.70 -21.78 -14.13
N ALA A 379 -10.16 -20.64 -14.61
CA ALA A 379 -10.93 -19.43 -14.84
C ALA A 379 -12.02 -19.64 -15.91
N ILE A 380 -11.67 -20.26 -17.04
CA ILE A 380 -12.63 -20.55 -18.11
C ILE A 380 -13.66 -21.59 -17.63
N GLN A 381 -13.24 -22.62 -16.90
CA GLN A 381 -14.15 -23.60 -16.33
C GLN A 381 -15.15 -22.94 -15.35
N MET A 382 -14.70 -21.99 -14.54
CA MET A 382 -15.60 -21.25 -13.67
C MET A 382 -16.64 -20.44 -14.44
N LEU A 383 -16.26 -19.79 -15.54
CA LEU A 383 -17.22 -19.07 -16.39
C LEU A 383 -18.24 -20.03 -17.00
N THR A 384 -17.81 -21.18 -17.48
CA THR A 384 -18.71 -22.19 -18.05
C THR A 384 -19.61 -22.84 -17.01
N ASP A 385 -19.18 -22.91 -15.75
CA ASP A 385 -19.99 -23.36 -14.62
C ASP A 385 -20.95 -22.27 -14.10
N GLY A 386 -21.03 -21.11 -14.74
CA GLY A 386 -21.84 -19.97 -14.29
C GLY A 386 -21.32 -19.31 -13.01
N LYS A 387 -20.04 -19.49 -12.69
CA LYS A 387 -19.40 -18.91 -11.51
C LYS A 387 -18.64 -17.66 -11.90
N GLY A 388 -18.78 -16.61 -11.07
CA GLY A 388 -18.07 -15.36 -11.27
C GLY A 388 -16.66 -15.40 -10.71
N PHE A 389 -15.75 -14.70 -11.37
CA PHE A 389 -14.44 -14.36 -10.82
C PHE A 389 -14.09 -12.92 -11.22
N GLY A 390 -13.06 -12.36 -10.63
CA GLY A 390 -12.63 -11.00 -10.97
C GLY A 390 -11.12 -10.84 -11.02
N ILE A 391 -10.70 -9.87 -11.82
CA ILE A 391 -9.32 -9.40 -11.85
C ILE A 391 -9.12 -8.45 -10.69
N GLY A 392 -8.02 -8.57 -9.98
CA GLY A 392 -7.76 -7.65 -8.90
C GLY A 392 -6.49 -7.92 -8.14
N ALA A 393 -6.51 -7.46 -6.91
CA ALA A 393 -5.38 -7.61 -6.02
C ALA A 393 -5.83 -8.11 -4.64
N GLN A 394 -4.94 -8.79 -3.96
CA GLN A 394 -5.15 -9.32 -2.62
C GLN A 394 -3.86 -9.15 -1.81
N PHE A 395 -3.98 -8.98 -0.50
CA PHE A 395 -2.82 -9.00 0.38
C PHE A 395 -2.37 -10.43 0.64
N HIS A 396 -1.11 -10.73 0.39
CA HIS A 396 -0.50 -12.03 0.61
C HIS A 396 0.76 -11.93 1.45
N ASN A 397 1.08 -13.00 2.18
CA ASN A 397 2.38 -13.12 2.79
C ASN A 397 3.40 -13.56 1.74
N VAL A 398 4.39 -12.72 1.48
CA VAL A 398 5.58 -13.11 0.75
C VAL A 398 6.58 -13.75 1.71
N SER A 399 7.47 -14.58 1.22
CA SER A 399 8.21 -15.50 2.07
C SER A 399 9.21 -14.82 3.01
N LYS A 400 10.26 -14.21 2.50
CA LYS A 400 11.33 -13.65 3.31
C LYS A 400 11.94 -12.41 2.66
N ALA A 401 12.01 -11.33 3.43
CA ALA A 401 12.67 -10.11 3.02
C ALA A 401 13.86 -9.79 3.91
N GLN A 402 14.96 -9.36 3.30
CA GLN A 402 16.17 -8.93 4.01
C GLN A 402 16.51 -7.51 3.59
N ILE A 403 16.70 -6.64 4.57
CA ILE A 403 17.05 -5.24 4.34
C ILE A 403 18.29 -4.96 5.20
N TYR A 404 19.39 -4.64 4.57
CA TYR A 404 20.60 -4.24 5.28
C TYR A 404 21.26 -3.05 4.62
N GLY A 405 22.03 -2.33 5.37
CA GLY A 405 22.66 -1.13 4.86
C GLY A 405 23.41 -0.34 5.92
N MET A 406 23.67 0.90 5.58
CA MET A 406 24.32 1.83 6.50
C MET A 406 23.69 3.22 6.39
N GLU A 407 23.74 3.92 7.50
CA GLU A 407 23.34 5.32 7.64
C GLU A 407 24.53 6.14 8.10
N ILE A 408 24.73 7.28 7.46
CA ILE A 408 25.73 8.27 7.86
C ILE A 408 25.00 9.59 7.97
N SER A 409 25.09 10.22 9.11
CA SER A 409 24.51 11.55 9.32
C SER A 409 25.43 12.47 10.09
N THR A 410 25.30 13.76 9.83
CA THR A 410 25.92 14.79 10.63
C THR A 410 24.94 15.93 10.82
N ASN A 411 24.90 16.45 12.03
CA ASN A 411 24.13 17.64 12.35
C ASN A 411 24.94 18.54 13.27
N GLY A 412 24.71 19.83 13.16
CA GLY A 412 25.43 20.78 14.00
C GLY A 412 25.06 22.23 13.71
N VAL A 413 25.86 23.07 14.29
CA VAL A 413 25.73 24.51 14.18
C VAL A 413 27.09 25.14 13.92
N TYR A 414 27.08 26.19 13.11
CA TYR A 414 28.19 27.12 12.95
C TYR A 414 27.78 28.47 13.50
N ASP A 415 28.49 28.95 14.54
CA ASP A 415 28.24 30.20 15.19
C ASP A 415 29.12 31.30 14.55
N PHE A 416 28.54 32.16 13.70
CA PHE A 416 29.23 33.33 13.16
C PHE A 416 29.42 34.38 14.26
N ASN A 417 28.35 34.65 15.00
CA ASN A 417 28.30 35.55 16.14
C ASN A 417 27.01 35.31 16.95
N LYS A 418 26.79 36.09 18.03
CA LYS A 418 25.61 35.94 18.91
C LYS A 418 24.25 36.01 18.20
N ASN A 419 24.18 36.68 17.04
CA ASN A 419 22.94 36.94 16.31
C ASN A 419 22.85 36.19 14.99
N THR A 420 23.90 35.45 14.59
CA THR A 420 23.98 34.79 13.29
C THR A 420 24.48 33.36 13.45
N LYS A 421 23.65 32.42 13.06
CA LYS A 421 23.93 30.98 13.16
C LYS A 421 23.54 30.26 11.89
N LEU A 422 24.27 29.21 11.55
CA LEU A 422 23.95 28.28 10.51
C LEU A 422 23.76 26.89 11.12
N PHE A 423 22.57 26.35 11.01
CA PHE A 423 22.28 24.97 11.39
C PHE A 423 22.34 24.10 10.14
N TYR A 424 22.85 22.89 10.28
CA TYR A 424 22.92 21.94 9.20
C TYR A 424 22.59 20.51 9.69
N ASN A 425 21.95 19.77 8.81
CA ASN A 425 21.65 18.35 9.00
C ASN A 425 21.80 17.65 7.66
N LEU A 426 22.76 16.75 7.56
CA LEU A 426 23.06 15.98 6.36
C LEU A 426 22.89 14.50 6.70
N GLY A 427 22.24 13.75 5.85
CA GLY A 427 22.05 12.31 6.04
C GLY A 427 22.10 11.55 4.72
N TYR A 428 22.82 10.45 4.72
CA TYR A 428 22.89 9.51 3.63
C TYR A 428 22.55 8.12 4.12
N VAL A 429 21.70 7.43 3.37
CA VAL A 429 21.30 6.05 3.65
C VAL A 429 21.57 5.20 2.41
N TYR A 430 22.32 4.14 2.61
CA TYR A 430 22.42 3.03 1.68
C TYR A 430 21.59 1.86 2.20
N THR A 431 20.75 1.31 1.34
CA THR A 431 19.87 0.19 1.68
C THR A 431 19.96 -0.88 0.58
N GLU A 432 20.19 -2.11 0.96
CA GLU A 432 20.07 -3.28 0.08
C GLU A 432 18.79 -4.04 0.43
N PRO A 433 17.65 -3.77 -0.23
CA PRO A 433 16.36 -4.38 0.09
C PRO A 433 16.16 -5.63 -0.78
N ARG A 434 16.45 -6.80 -0.25
CA ARG A 434 16.38 -8.08 -0.98
C ARG A 434 15.12 -8.86 -0.66
N ASP A 435 14.54 -9.43 -1.71
CA ASP A 435 13.67 -10.59 -1.61
C ASP A 435 14.57 -11.83 -1.47
N ALA A 436 14.64 -12.41 -0.27
CA ALA A 436 15.58 -13.50 0.04
C ALA A 436 15.19 -14.84 -0.60
N ASP A 437 13.94 -14.98 -1.03
CA ASP A 437 13.44 -16.19 -1.69
C ASP A 437 13.25 -16.00 -3.20
N TYR A 438 13.73 -14.86 -3.73
CA TYR A 438 13.71 -14.63 -5.16
C TYR A 438 14.53 -15.71 -5.87
N LYS A 439 13.87 -16.48 -6.72
CA LYS A 439 14.50 -17.39 -7.67
C LYS A 439 14.48 -16.71 -9.03
N GLU A 440 15.62 -16.66 -9.69
CA GLU A 440 15.70 -16.19 -11.06
C GLU A 440 14.77 -17.07 -11.90
N ARG A 441 13.81 -16.45 -12.57
CA ARG A 441 12.91 -17.18 -13.45
C ARG A 441 13.68 -17.58 -14.68
N ASN A 442 13.85 -18.86 -14.89
CA ASN A 442 14.23 -19.38 -16.20
C ASN A 442 13.13 -19.00 -17.17
N GLU A 443 13.51 -18.48 -18.32
CA GLU A 443 12.72 -17.97 -19.44
C GLU A 443 11.22 -18.30 -19.37
N ILE A 444 10.43 -17.25 -19.21
CA ILE A 444 8.98 -17.34 -19.08
C ILE A 444 8.43 -17.69 -20.45
N GLU A 445 7.98 -18.91 -20.61
CA GLU A 445 7.43 -19.40 -21.89
C GLU A 445 6.05 -18.82 -22.19
N ASP A 446 5.27 -18.39 -21.18
CA ASP A 446 3.93 -17.87 -21.38
C ASP A 446 3.53 -16.83 -20.31
N LEU A 447 3.18 -15.61 -20.75
CA LEU A 447 2.75 -14.49 -19.92
C LEU A 447 1.54 -14.82 -19.05
N TYR A 448 0.60 -15.57 -19.58
CA TYR A 448 -0.68 -15.85 -18.92
C TYR A 448 -0.53 -16.94 -17.87
N THR A 449 0.21 -17.98 -18.18
CA THR A 449 0.58 -19.00 -17.21
C THR A 449 1.30 -18.38 -16.03
N ASP A 450 2.12 -17.37 -16.29
CA ASP A 450 2.84 -16.63 -15.26
C ASP A 450 1.98 -15.63 -14.49
N ALA A 451 1.09 -14.90 -15.14
CA ALA A 451 0.16 -14.00 -14.48
C ALA A 451 -0.77 -14.75 -13.50
N LEU A 452 -1.12 -15.99 -13.85
CA LEU A 452 -1.93 -16.88 -13.02
C LEU A 452 -1.10 -17.69 -12.04
N GLN A 453 0.17 -18.01 -12.37
CA GLN A 453 1.13 -18.62 -11.44
C GLN A 453 1.81 -17.61 -10.52
N MET A 454 1.43 -16.34 -10.53
CA MET A 454 1.91 -15.29 -9.62
C MET A 454 1.71 -15.59 -8.12
N LYS A 455 1.45 -16.84 -7.81
CA LYS A 455 1.27 -17.33 -6.45
C LYS A 455 2.40 -16.99 -5.49
N GLU A 456 3.58 -16.65 -6.02
CA GLU A 456 4.75 -16.46 -5.17
C GLU A 456 5.62 -15.23 -5.51
N LYS A 457 5.57 -14.61 -6.70
CA LYS A 457 6.58 -13.58 -7.07
C LYS A 457 6.09 -12.54 -8.08
N SER A 458 5.53 -11.47 -7.59
CA SER A 458 5.15 -10.32 -8.42
C SER A 458 6.29 -9.32 -8.67
N ASN A 459 7.53 -9.61 -8.26
CA ASN A 459 8.67 -8.72 -8.38
C ASN A 459 9.37 -8.81 -9.74
N THR A 460 9.77 -7.67 -10.30
CA THR A 460 10.58 -7.62 -11.53
C THR A 460 12.05 -8.01 -11.33
N GLY A 461 12.48 -8.33 -10.11
CA GLY A 461 13.86 -8.71 -9.80
C GLY A 461 14.05 -9.07 -8.34
N LYS A 462 15.30 -9.37 -7.95
CA LYS A 462 15.71 -9.79 -6.60
C LYS A 462 15.55 -8.73 -5.50
N TYR A 463 15.05 -7.56 -5.83
CA TYR A 463 14.85 -6.47 -4.88
C TYR A 463 13.39 -6.37 -4.45
N LEU A 464 13.17 -5.93 -3.23
CA LEU A 464 11.82 -5.57 -2.78
C LEU A 464 11.27 -4.40 -3.59
N LYS A 465 10.00 -4.46 -3.92
CA LYS A 465 9.32 -3.45 -4.74
C LYS A 465 9.36 -2.06 -4.10
N TYR A 466 9.46 -1.04 -4.97
CA TYR A 466 9.28 0.39 -4.63
C TYR A 466 10.28 0.95 -3.63
N ARG A 467 11.48 0.38 -3.53
CA ARG A 467 12.53 0.82 -2.62
C ARG A 467 13.77 1.32 -3.38
N PRO A 468 14.16 2.60 -3.20
CA PRO A 468 15.44 3.09 -3.69
C PRO A 468 16.59 2.52 -2.85
N LYS A 469 17.75 2.32 -3.46
CA LYS A 469 18.96 1.90 -2.73
C LYS A 469 19.64 3.04 -2.00
N HIS A 470 19.64 4.22 -2.60
CA HIS A 470 20.37 5.36 -2.08
C HIS A 470 19.40 6.51 -1.80
N SER A 471 19.58 7.16 -0.68
CA SER A 471 18.86 8.36 -0.30
C SER A 471 19.81 9.34 0.38
N PHE A 472 19.82 10.58 -0.07
CA PHE A 472 20.55 11.67 0.57
C PHE A 472 19.58 12.81 0.89
N LYS A 473 19.73 13.38 2.08
CA LYS A 473 18.98 14.55 2.52
C LYS A 473 19.92 15.57 3.15
N ALA A 474 19.71 16.82 2.84
CA ALA A 474 20.40 17.93 3.45
C ALA A 474 19.40 19.00 3.84
N THR A 475 19.50 19.49 5.04
CA THR A 475 18.77 20.66 5.55
C THR A 475 19.78 21.68 6.04
N VAL A 476 19.62 22.91 5.59
CA VAL A 476 20.45 24.03 6.03
C VAL A 476 19.52 25.18 6.41
N ASP A 477 19.70 25.72 7.61
CA ASP A 477 18.94 26.85 8.13
C ASP A 477 19.89 27.95 8.59
N PHE A 478 19.86 29.10 7.92
CA PHE A 478 20.60 30.29 8.27
C PHE A 478 19.70 31.23 9.04
N GLN A 479 20.09 31.52 10.28
CA GLN A 479 19.40 32.41 11.17
C GLN A 479 20.18 33.69 11.34
N TRP A 480 19.56 34.81 11.07
CA TRP A 480 20.12 36.14 11.28
C TRP A 480 19.09 37.04 11.95
N LYS A 481 19.36 37.38 13.24
CA LYS A 481 18.44 38.17 14.06
C LYS A 481 17.00 37.61 14.01
N ARG A 482 16.11 38.30 13.31
CA ARG A 482 14.68 37.94 13.13
C ARG A 482 14.38 37.19 11.84
N ILE A 483 15.38 36.99 10.99
CA ILE A 483 15.23 36.33 9.68
C ILE A 483 15.76 34.91 9.76
N ASN A 484 15.04 34.00 9.14
CA ASN A 484 15.45 32.62 8.92
C ASN A 484 15.37 32.30 7.43
N LEU A 485 16.45 31.75 6.87
CA LEU A 485 16.52 31.24 5.50
C LEU A 485 16.83 29.77 5.57
N GLY A 486 15.95 28.92 5.04
CA GLY A 486 16.12 27.49 5.05
C GLY A 486 16.10 26.88 3.66
N ALA A 487 16.90 25.85 3.45
CA ALA A 487 16.88 25.04 2.26
C ALA A 487 16.86 23.56 2.62
N ASN A 488 16.03 22.77 1.94
CA ASN A 488 16.08 21.31 1.97
C ASN A 488 16.46 20.80 0.59
N PHE A 489 17.38 19.88 0.57
CA PHE A 489 17.73 19.08 -0.60
C PHE A 489 17.44 17.61 -0.32
N ALA A 490 16.78 16.93 -1.23
CA ALA A 490 16.57 15.49 -1.14
C ALA A 490 16.87 14.84 -2.48
N TRP A 491 17.69 13.80 -2.46
CA TRP A 491 18.02 12.99 -3.61
C TRP A 491 17.71 11.52 -3.32
N LYS A 492 17.18 10.81 -4.30
CA LYS A 492 16.95 9.37 -4.25
C LYS A 492 17.35 8.72 -5.57
N SER A 493 17.92 7.53 -5.47
CA SER A 493 18.18 6.70 -6.63
C SER A 493 16.87 6.14 -7.22
N LYS A 494 16.93 5.70 -8.46
CA LYS A 494 15.83 5.00 -9.12
C LYS A 494 15.39 3.76 -8.36
N ILE A 495 14.14 3.37 -8.56
CA ILE A 495 13.56 2.16 -8.02
C ILE A 495 13.94 0.98 -8.93
N LEU A 496 14.43 -0.13 -8.34
CA LEU A 496 14.96 -1.26 -9.09
C LEU A 496 13.93 -2.37 -9.34
N ALA A 497 12.91 -2.45 -8.50
CA ALA A 497 11.87 -3.46 -8.62
C ALA A 497 10.48 -2.86 -8.43
N VAL A 498 9.55 -3.32 -9.25
CA VAL A 498 8.13 -2.96 -9.23
C VAL A 498 7.30 -4.23 -9.45
N ASP A 499 5.98 -4.12 -9.44
CA ASP A 499 5.12 -5.22 -9.83
C ASP A 499 5.34 -5.58 -11.31
N TYR A 500 5.55 -6.85 -11.56
CA TYR A 500 5.80 -7.40 -12.89
C TYR A 500 4.68 -7.05 -13.89
N LEU A 501 3.42 -7.18 -13.47
CA LEU A 501 2.25 -6.83 -14.27
C LEU A 501 2.31 -5.42 -14.86
N MET A 502 3.04 -4.50 -14.21
CA MET A 502 3.18 -3.11 -14.66
C MET A 502 4.29 -2.90 -15.70
N MET A 503 5.22 -3.88 -15.86
CA MET A 503 6.50 -3.66 -16.54
C MET A 503 6.82 -4.66 -17.66
N ASP A 504 5.85 -5.43 -18.10
CA ASP A 504 6.11 -6.47 -19.10
C ASP A 504 6.68 -5.90 -20.42
N GLU A 505 7.73 -6.55 -20.92
CA GLU A 505 8.51 -6.15 -22.10
C GLU A 505 8.36 -7.09 -23.30
N ARG A 506 7.44 -8.04 -23.23
CA ARG A 506 7.34 -9.11 -24.23
C ARG A 506 6.83 -8.65 -25.59
N GLU A 507 6.95 -9.53 -26.58
CA GLU A 507 6.69 -9.32 -27.99
C GLU A 507 5.33 -8.66 -28.29
N LYS A 508 5.27 -7.96 -29.41
CA LYS A 508 4.20 -7.03 -29.80
C LYS A 508 2.77 -7.57 -29.71
N GLN A 509 2.58 -8.87 -29.93
CA GLN A 509 1.25 -9.51 -29.85
C GLN A 509 0.77 -9.73 -28.41
N GLN A 510 1.68 -10.05 -27.50
CA GLN A 510 1.36 -10.18 -26.06
C GLN A 510 1.28 -8.83 -25.34
N GLN A 511 1.90 -7.80 -25.90
CA GLN A 511 1.79 -6.42 -25.39
C GLN A 511 0.37 -5.88 -25.51
N ASP A 512 -0.38 -6.25 -26.53
CA ASP A 512 -1.69 -5.64 -26.81
C ASP A 512 -2.73 -5.96 -25.73
N LEU A 513 -2.79 -7.18 -25.21
CA LEU A 513 -3.70 -7.52 -24.12
C LEU A 513 -3.24 -6.94 -22.77
N MET A 514 -1.93 -6.99 -22.48
CA MET A 514 -1.42 -6.39 -21.26
C MET A 514 -1.51 -4.87 -21.29
N ASP A 515 -1.34 -4.24 -22.44
CA ASP A 515 -1.60 -2.82 -22.63
C ASP A 515 -3.08 -2.50 -22.51
N TYR A 516 -3.95 -3.41 -22.93
CA TYR A 516 -5.38 -3.32 -22.70
C TYR A 516 -5.71 -3.40 -21.21
N VAL A 517 -5.28 -4.43 -20.49
CA VAL A 517 -5.45 -4.57 -19.05
C VAL A 517 -4.88 -3.36 -18.31
N ARG A 518 -3.67 -2.91 -18.67
CA ARG A 518 -3.05 -1.72 -18.12
C ARG A 518 -3.82 -0.45 -18.44
N THR A 519 -4.38 -0.34 -19.64
CA THR A 519 -5.20 0.81 -20.05
C THR A 519 -6.50 0.86 -19.27
N VAL A 520 -7.13 -0.28 -19.04
CA VAL A 520 -8.32 -0.42 -18.19
C VAL A 520 -8.00 -0.06 -16.75
N LEU A 521 -6.94 -0.63 -16.20
CA LEU A 521 -6.55 -0.44 -14.80
C LEU A 521 -6.04 0.97 -14.53
N PHE A 522 -5.30 1.55 -15.47
CA PHE A 522 -4.44 2.71 -15.22
C PHE A 522 -4.68 3.87 -16.19
N GLY A 523 -5.50 3.67 -17.21
CA GLY A 523 -5.77 4.67 -18.24
C GLY A 523 -4.61 4.88 -19.22
N LYS A 524 -4.88 5.56 -20.32
CA LYS A 524 -3.88 6.08 -21.27
C LYS A 524 -3.79 7.59 -21.16
N SER A 525 -2.56 8.10 -21.17
CA SER A 525 -2.30 9.52 -21.32
C SER A 525 -1.53 9.77 -22.60
N ARG A 526 -2.13 10.52 -23.53
CA ARG A 526 -1.50 10.94 -24.81
C ARG A 526 -0.78 9.82 -25.56
N GLY A 527 -1.27 8.59 -25.50
CA GLY A 527 -0.67 7.43 -26.15
C GLY A 527 0.46 6.74 -25.38
N GLU A 528 0.81 7.20 -24.18
CA GLU A 528 1.79 6.51 -23.31
C GLU A 528 1.06 5.55 -22.36
N THR A 529 1.56 4.33 -22.25
CA THR A 529 1.14 3.37 -21.23
C THR A 529 1.81 3.69 -19.89
N LEU A 530 1.28 3.15 -18.79
CA LEU A 530 1.93 3.27 -17.48
C LEU A 530 3.37 2.76 -17.49
N ALA A 531 3.62 1.64 -18.17
CA ALA A 531 4.95 1.04 -18.29
C ALA A 531 5.93 1.98 -19.01
N THR A 532 5.53 2.55 -20.15
CA THR A 532 6.33 3.49 -20.92
C THR A 532 6.64 4.75 -20.11
N TYR A 533 5.60 5.30 -19.46
CA TYR A 533 5.79 6.47 -18.60
C TYR A 533 6.74 6.16 -17.44
N TRP A 534 6.55 5.03 -16.75
CA TRP A 534 7.41 4.63 -15.64
C TRP A 534 8.87 4.46 -16.05
N LYS A 535 9.14 3.75 -17.16
CA LYS A 535 10.50 3.58 -17.69
C LYS A 535 11.19 4.93 -17.96
N LYS A 536 10.45 5.88 -18.49
CA LYS A 536 10.96 7.23 -18.81
C LYS A 536 11.25 8.07 -17.55
N HIS A 537 10.42 7.94 -16.51
CA HIS A 537 10.46 8.79 -15.33
C HIS A 537 11.07 8.13 -14.08
N ASN A 538 11.27 6.82 -14.08
CA ASN A 538 11.97 6.13 -13.00
C ASN A 538 13.48 6.30 -13.12
N THR A 539 13.94 7.50 -12.85
CA THR A 539 15.34 7.91 -12.83
C THR A 539 15.71 8.37 -11.42
N ASP A 540 16.99 8.54 -11.18
CA ASP A 540 17.44 9.29 -10.02
C ASP A 540 16.83 10.69 -10.05
N TYR A 541 16.38 11.17 -8.91
CA TYR A 541 15.79 12.50 -8.83
C TYR A 541 16.24 13.27 -7.60
N ALA A 542 16.25 14.59 -7.74
CA ALA A 542 16.50 15.51 -6.65
C ALA A 542 15.38 16.56 -6.55
N THR A 543 15.04 16.95 -5.34
CA THR A 543 14.14 18.07 -5.04
C THR A 543 14.83 19.08 -4.16
N VAL A 544 14.44 20.34 -4.32
CA VAL A 544 14.90 21.46 -3.51
C VAL A 544 13.69 22.21 -2.98
N ASP A 545 13.64 22.43 -1.68
CA ASP A 545 12.65 23.28 -1.05
C ASP A 545 13.34 24.49 -0.42
N LEU A 546 12.72 25.65 -0.50
CA LEU A 546 13.23 26.87 0.13
C LEU A 546 12.22 27.39 1.17
N ARG A 547 12.75 27.96 2.24
CA ARG A 547 11.98 28.58 3.30
C ARG A 547 12.56 29.97 3.61
N PHE A 548 11.68 30.94 3.75
CA PHE A 548 11.98 32.27 4.26
C PHE A 548 11.06 32.55 5.44
N GLY A 549 11.62 32.88 6.58
CA GLY A 549 10.88 33.21 7.79
C GLY A 549 11.28 34.56 8.36
N VAL A 550 10.32 35.27 8.91
CA VAL A 550 10.55 36.54 9.60
C VAL A 550 9.70 36.62 10.86
N LYS A 551 10.35 36.96 12.01
CA LYS A 551 9.66 37.32 13.25
C LYS A 551 9.34 38.81 13.21
N ALA A 552 8.11 39.16 12.83
CA ALA A 552 7.65 40.52 12.69
C ALA A 552 7.62 41.22 14.09
N THR A 553 7.03 40.53 15.06
CA THR A 553 7.02 40.96 16.47
C THR A 553 7.50 39.80 17.38
N LYS A 554 7.37 39.93 18.68
CA LYS A 554 7.63 38.84 19.63
C LYS A 554 6.53 37.77 19.53
N GLU A 555 5.33 38.18 19.15
CA GLU A 555 4.12 37.35 19.10
C GLU A 555 3.82 36.85 17.72
N VAL A 556 4.27 37.54 16.63
CA VAL A 556 3.88 37.23 15.24
C VAL A 556 5.09 36.87 14.40
N ALA A 557 5.03 35.71 13.77
CA ALA A 557 6.00 35.25 12.78
C ALA A 557 5.30 34.83 11.46
N PHE A 558 5.95 35.14 10.35
CA PHE A 558 5.54 34.71 9.03
C PHE A 558 6.57 33.74 8.44
N GLN A 559 6.11 32.75 7.71
CA GLN A 559 6.96 31.83 6.97
C GLN A 559 6.41 31.64 5.56
N PHE A 560 7.26 31.80 4.59
CA PHE A 560 7.01 31.52 3.18
C PHE A 560 7.85 30.33 2.74
N MET A 561 7.22 29.35 2.07
CA MET A 561 7.89 28.14 1.62
C MET A 561 7.57 27.87 0.15
N VAL A 562 8.58 27.41 -0.56
CA VAL A 562 8.45 26.89 -1.93
C VAL A 562 8.95 25.45 -1.91
N ASN A 563 8.03 24.51 -2.02
CA ASN A 563 8.36 23.09 -2.12
C ASN A 563 8.55 22.71 -3.59
N ASN A 564 9.47 21.78 -3.86
CA ASN A 564 9.85 21.36 -5.18
C ASN A 564 10.15 22.55 -6.11
N LEU A 565 11.09 23.38 -5.70
CA LEU A 565 11.48 24.63 -6.39
C LEU A 565 11.76 24.41 -7.87
N LEU A 566 12.41 23.30 -8.23
CA LEU A 566 12.78 22.94 -9.61
C LEU A 566 11.61 22.38 -10.42
N ASN A 567 10.42 22.23 -9.80
CA ASN A 567 9.25 21.59 -10.39
C ASN A 567 9.56 20.22 -11.01
N LYS A 568 10.41 19.44 -10.31
CA LYS A 568 10.78 18.10 -10.78
C LYS A 568 9.57 17.17 -10.69
N GLU A 569 9.23 16.53 -11.79
CA GLU A 569 8.27 15.43 -11.82
C GLU A 569 8.96 14.14 -11.36
N TYR A 570 8.39 13.47 -10.38
CA TYR A 570 8.89 12.21 -9.85
C TYR A 570 7.77 11.38 -9.23
N SER A 571 7.98 10.08 -9.13
CA SER A 571 7.02 9.14 -8.57
C SER A 571 7.68 8.24 -7.53
N TYR A 572 6.98 7.98 -6.43
CA TYR A 572 7.43 7.02 -5.41
C TYR A 572 7.17 5.57 -5.82
N ARG A 573 6.20 5.37 -6.69
CA ARG A 573 5.77 4.11 -7.26
C ARG A 573 4.93 4.40 -8.50
N PRO A 574 4.73 3.45 -9.40
CA PRO A 574 3.81 3.63 -10.52
C PRO A 574 2.46 4.19 -10.05
N MET A 575 1.88 5.10 -10.78
CA MET A 575 0.63 5.85 -10.51
C MET A 575 0.67 6.85 -9.34
N ALA A 576 1.76 6.98 -8.61
CA ALA A 576 1.88 7.92 -7.50
C ALA A 576 2.85 9.05 -7.84
N VAL A 577 2.42 9.97 -8.72
CA VAL A 577 3.17 11.18 -9.05
C VAL A 577 3.13 12.15 -7.87
N ALA A 578 4.29 12.65 -7.50
CA ALA A 578 4.42 13.61 -6.41
C ALA A 578 3.86 15.00 -6.79
N ALA A 579 3.57 15.80 -5.78
CA ALA A 579 3.08 17.16 -5.99
C ALA A 579 4.07 18.01 -6.80
N PRO A 580 3.59 18.84 -7.71
CA PRO A 580 4.40 19.83 -8.41
C PRO A 580 4.90 20.91 -7.44
N ARG A 581 5.56 21.94 -7.96
CA ARG A 581 5.93 23.10 -7.16
C ARG A 581 4.71 23.66 -6.42
N THR A 582 4.86 23.84 -5.11
CA THR A 582 3.81 24.40 -4.26
C THR A 582 4.35 25.57 -3.44
N PHE A 583 3.49 26.55 -3.23
CA PHE A 583 3.78 27.73 -2.41
C PHE A 583 2.93 27.65 -1.16
N VAL A 584 3.55 27.88 -0.01
CA VAL A 584 2.88 27.86 1.29
C VAL A 584 3.22 29.12 2.06
N VAL A 585 2.20 29.75 2.63
CA VAL A 585 2.35 30.86 3.55
C VAL A 585 1.79 30.41 4.90
N LYS A 586 2.59 30.60 5.96
CA LYS A 586 2.22 30.28 7.33
C LYS A 586 2.38 31.53 8.19
N MET A 587 1.42 31.78 9.07
CA MET A 587 1.49 32.78 10.11
C MET A 587 1.36 32.09 11.48
N ASP A 588 2.30 32.32 12.35
CA ASP A 588 2.28 31.86 13.75
C ASP A 588 2.01 33.07 14.67
N ILE A 589 1.02 32.93 15.54
CA ILE A 589 0.67 33.94 16.56
C ILE A 589 0.78 33.26 17.93
N THR A 590 1.56 33.85 18.82
CA THR A 590 1.69 33.38 20.21
C THR A 590 1.06 34.43 21.14
N PHE A 591 0.11 34.01 21.94
CA PHE A 591 -0.62 34.88 22.88
C PHE A 591 0.03 34.86 24.26
#